data_fa3540bef1b48ad9f2a8c0eac2550b97
#
_entry.id   fa3540bef1b48ad9f2a8c0eac2550b97
#
_cell.length_a   1.000
_cell.length_b   1.000
_cell.length_c   1.000
_cell.angle_alpha   90.00
_cell.angle_beta   90.00
_cell.angle_gamma   90.00
#
_symmetry.space_group_name_H-M   'P 1'
#
loop_
_entity.id
_entity.type
_entity.pdbx_description
1 polymer ?
#
loop_
_entity_poly.entity_id
_entity_poly.type
_entity_poly.pdbx_seq_one_letter_code
_entity_poly.pdbx_strand_id
1 'polypeptide(L)'
;MAILKPDNTSTLNGVKINEYLLTKHNPNSIAMPTVSMEGKVIGITVHNTDWISVASGTTPAEQYTRATYNGNMKDVRVHYYVDNTCAWQNLPLTLSGWHAADGSGNGNHRTIAIECIMSSAYNSTDKKSEDNCAR
;
A
#
# COMPACT_ATOMS: atom_id res chain seq x y z
N MET A 1 21.07 -0.91 -1.97
CA MET A 1 19.83 -1.76 -1.98
C MET A 1 19.18 -1.58 -3.34
N ALA A 2 18.78 -2.64 -4.03
CA ALA A 2 18.21 -2.52 -5.37
C ALA A 2 16.87 -1.76 -5.33
N ILE A 3 16.67 -0.82 -6.24
CA ILE A 3 15.39 -0.14 -6.46
C ILE A 3 14.42 -1.15 -7.04
N LEU A 4 13.16 -1.17 -6.53
CA LEU A 4 12.13 -2.03 -7.10
C LEU A 4 11.77 -1.52 -8.51
N LYS A 5 11.66 -2.47 -9.44
CA LYS A 5 11.14 -2.17 -10.78
C LYS A 5 9.65 -2.51 -10.79
N PRO A 6 8.77 -1.54 -11.00
CA PRO A 6 7.33 -1.82 -11.08
C PRO A 6 6.99 -2.74 -12.25
N ASP A 7 5.97 -3.57 -12.09
CA ASP A 7 5.41 -4.43 -13.14
C ASP A 7 4.77 -3.59 -14.24
N ASN A 8 4.13 -2.50 -13.82
CA ASN A 8 3.47 -1.52 -14.67
C ASN A 8 3.48 -0.14 -14.01
N THR A 9 3.31 0.90 -14.81
CA THR A 9 3.19 2.29 -14.34
C THR A 9 2.04 2.97 -15.08
N SER A 10 1.19 3.65 -14.34
CA SER A 10 0.07 4.45 -14.85
C SER A 10 -0.04 5.79 -14.12
N THR A 11 -0.98 6.61 -14.53
CA THR A 11 -1.30 7.88 -13.85
C THR A 11 -2.81 7.99 -13.69
N LEU A 12 -3.27 8.30 -12.49
CA LEU A 12 -4.67 8.55 -12.19
C LEU A 12 -4.78 9.91 -11.49
N ASN A 13 -5.57 10.82 -12.07
CA ASN A 13 -5.79 12.17 -11.53
C ASN A 13 -4.49 12.90 -11.14
N GLY A 14 -3.42 12.72 -11.94
CA GLY A 14 -2.11 13.34 -11.70
C GLY A 14 -1.23 12.62 -10.68
N VAL A 15 -1.68 11.51 -10.09
CA VAL A 15 -0.87 10.66 -9.20
C VAL A 15 -0.28 9.52 -10.02
N LYS A 16 1.04 9.39 -9.98
CA LYS A 16 1.75 8.24 -10.57
C LYS A 16 1.49 7.01 -9.74
N ILE A 17 1.06 5.92 -10.37
CA ILE A 17 0.85 4.61 -9.74
C ILE A 17 1.88 3.62 -10.29
N ASN A 18 2.66 3.04 -9.40
CA ASN A 18 3.60 1.97 -9.69
C ASN A 18 2.99 0.65 -9.21
N GLU A 19 2.63 -0.23 -10.13
CA GLU A 19 2.14 -1.56 -9.80
C GLU A 19 3.31 -2.48 -9.47
N TYR A 20 3.29 -3.10 -8.32
CA TYR A 20 4.21 -4.17 -7.91
C TYR A 20 3.41 -5.20 -7.11
N LEU A 21 2.71 -6.09 -7.84
CA LEU A 21 1.81 -7.05 -7.22
C LEU A 21 2.60 -8.16 -6.54
N LEU A 22 2.53 -8.24 -5.21
CA LEU A 22 3.21 -9.27 -4.43
C LEU A 22 2.83 -10.69 -4.87
N THR A 23 1.63 -10.87 -5.43
CA THR A 23 1.17 -12.15 -5.97
C THR A 23 1.92 -12.62 -7.21
N LYS A 24 2.62 -11.72 -7.90
CA LYS A 24 3.47 -12.01 -9.08
C LYS A 24 4.93 -12.25 -8.70
N HIS A 25 5.29 -11.96 -7.48
CA HIS A 25 6.65 -12.06 -6.96
C HIS A 25 6.70 -13.11 -5.87
N ASN A 26 7.89 -13.48 -5.44
CA ASN A 26 8.09 -14.43 -4.33
C ASN A 26 8.58 -13.67 -3.09
N PRO A 27 7.69 -12.98 -2.35
CA PRO A 27 8.09 -12.17 -1.21
C PRO A 27 8.56 -13.04 -0.05
N ASN A 28 9.53 -12.53 0.73
CA ASN A 28 9.99 -13.17 1.97
C ASN A 28 8.98 -13.00 3.13
N SER A 29 7.93 -12.25 2.91
CA SER A 29 6.92 -11.96 3.90
C SER A 29 5.99 -13.14 4.15
N ILE A 30 5.45 -13.23 5.37
CA ILE A 30 4.47 -14.24 5.73
C ILE A 30 3.26 -14.14 4.79
N ALA A 31 2.98 -15.23 4.12
CA ALA A 31 1.79 -15.30 3.26
C ALA A 31 0.54 -15.37 4.13
N MET A 32 -0.28 -14.35 4.09
CA MET A 32 -1.60 -14.36 4.70
C MET A 32 -2.62 -14.95 3.74
N PRO A 33 -3.62 -15.69 4.25
CA PRO A 33 -4.72 -16.16 3.42
C PRO A 33 -5.38 -14.98 2.72
N THR A 34 -5.44 -15.02 1.39
CA THR A 34 -6.22 -14.07 0.61
C THR A 34 -7.50 -14.72 0.12
N VAL A 35 -8.58 -13.95 0.10
CA VAL A 35 -9.87 -14.38 -0.45
C VAL A 35 -10.28 -13.44 -1.56
N SER A 36 -11.12 -13.94 -2.48
CA SER A 36 -11.66 -13.09 -3.53
C SER A 36 -12.61 -12.03 -2.97
N MET A 37 -12.38 -10.80 -3.36
CA MET A 37 -13.27 -9.66 -3.09
C MET A 37 -14.09 -9.26 -4.31
N GLU A 38 -14.03 -10.01 -5.39
CA GLU A 38 -14.77 -9.70 -6.62
C GLU A 38 -16.28 -9.60 -6.34
N GLY A 39 -16.85 -8.45 -6.68
CA GLY A 39 -18.26 -8.13 -6.38
C GLY A 39 -18.61 -7.94 -4.90
N LYS A 40 -17.63 -7.92 -4.00
CA LYS A 40 -17.85 -7.86 -2.56
C LYS A 40 -17.29 -6.59 -1.89
N VAL A 41 -16.58 -5.75 -2.63
CA VAL A 41 -16.00 -4.52 -2.07
C VAL A 41 -17.11 -3.57 -1.64
N ILE A 42 -17.08 -3.14 -0.38
CA ILE A 42 -18.06 -2.22 0.22
C ILE A 42 -17.48 -0.86 0.56
N GLY A 43 -16.18 -0.68 0.45
CA GLY A 43 -15.56 0.60 0.78
C GLY A 43 -14.04 0.57 0.71
N ILE A 44 -13.47 1.68 1.16
CA ILE A 44 -12.03 1.88 1.27
C ILE A 44 -11.70 2.11 2.74
N THR A 45 -10.64 1.44 3.23
CA THR A 45 -10.06 1.72 4.54
C THR A 45 -8.77 2.50 4.34
N VAL A 46 -8.68 3.68 4.92
CA VAL A 46 -7.47 4.49 4.90
C VAL A 46 -6.81 4.44 6.26
N HIS A 47 -5.55 4.04 6.28
CA HIS A 47 -4.68 4.07 7.44
C HIS A 47 -3.67 5.21 7.31
N ASN A 48 -3.13 5.64 8.43
CA ASN A 48 -2.02 6.59 8.51
C ASN A 48 -0.81 5.85 9.10
N THR A 49 0.34 5.93 8.43
CA THR A 49 1.55 5.24 8.87
C THR A 49 2.18 5.83 10.12
N ASP A 50 1.91 7.11 10.40
CA ASP A 50 2.49 7.88 11.52
C ASP A 50 4.03 7.88 11.56
N TRP A 51 4.67 7.43 10.49
CA TRP A 51 6.12 7.33 10.36
C TRP A 51 6.57 7.36 8.90
N ILE A 52 7.60 8.15 8.64
CA ILE A 52 8.25 8.25 7.34
C ILE A 52 9.73 7.93 7.49
N SER A 53 10.22 6.99 6.70
CA SER A 53 11.65 6.79 6.50
C SER A 53 11.95 6.73 5.01
N VAL A 54 12.97 7.47 4.59
CA VAL A 54 13.35 7.53 3.17
C VAL A 54 14.84 7.28 3.04
N ALA A 55 15.21 6.17 2.39
CA ALA A 55 16.57 5.97 1.93
C ALA A 55 16.82 6.79 0.65
N SER A 56 18.06 7.21 0.44
CA SER A 56 18.44 7.95 -0.75
C SER A 56 18.04 7.20 -2.03
N GLY A 57 17.47 7.90 -2.98
CA GLY A 57 17.09 7.38 -4.30
C GLY A 57 15.76 6.61 -4.34
N THR A 58 14.97 6.64 -3.25
CA THR A 58 13.65 5.99 -3.21
C THR A 58 12.58 6.97 -2.73
N THR A 59 11.31 6.54 -2.78
CA THR A 59 10.18 7.24 -2.16
C THR A 59 9.68 6.49 -0.93
N PRO A 60 8.96 7.14 -0.01
CA PRO A 60 8.38 6.45 1.14
C PRO A 60 7.48 5.27 0.74
N ALA A 61 6.62 5.42 -0.27
CA ALA A 61 5.73 4.35 -0.73
C ALA A 61 6.50 3.15 -1.31
N GLU A 62 7.60 3.40 -2.02
CA GLU A 62 8.49 2.33 -2.48
C GLU A 62 9.14 1.61 -1.31
N GLN A 63 9.57 2.33 -0.27
CA GLN A 63 10.19 1.70 0.89
C GLN A 63 9.23 0.81 1.67
N TYR A 64 7.99 1.23 1.85
CA TYR A 64 6.95 0.41 2.47
C TYR A 64 6.65 -0.84 1.62
N THR A 65 6.57 -0.69 0.29
CA THR A 65 6.45 -1.84 -0.62
C THR A 65 7.61 -2.82 -0.46
N ARG A 66 8.84 -2.32 -0.38
CA ARG A 66 10.02 -3.15 -0.11
C ARG A 66 9.98 -3.81 1.26
N ALA A 67 9.59 -3.07 2.29
CA ALA A 67 9.47 -3.61 3.64
C ALA A 67 8.45 -4.75 3.67
N THR A 68 7.33 -4.60 2.96
CA THR A 68 6.34 -5.66 2.81
C THR A 68 6.91 -6.86 2.05
N TYR A 69 7.57 -6.64 0.93
CA TYR A 69 8.20 -7.70 0.15
C TYR A 69 9.26 -8.48 0.96
N ASN A 70 10.05 -7.78 1.76
CA ASN A 70 11.12 -8.37 2.57
C ASN A 70 10.64 -9.03 3.87
N GLY A 71 9.35 -8.93 4.21
CA GLY A 71 8.79 -9.50 5.42
C GLY A 71 8.88 -8.60 6.65
N ASN A 72 9.38 -7.37 6.52
CA ASN A 72 9.54 -6.45 7.66
C ASN A 72 8.20 -5.89 8.17
N MET A 73 7.15 -5.97 7.35
CA MET A 73 5.78 -5.62 7.74
C MET A 73 5.01 -6.82 8.31
N LYS A 74 5.70 -7.94 8.59
CA LYS A 74 5.12 -9.19 9.07
C LYS A 74 4.00 -9.66 8.14
N ASP A 75 2.80 -9.82 8.69
CA ASP A 75 1.59 -10.28 8.00
C ASP A 75 0.75 -9.15 7.37
N VAL A 76 1.12 -7.88 7.62
CA VAL A 76 0.37 -6.74 7.06
C VAL A 76 0.45 -6.74 5.53
N ARG A 77 -0.71 -6.59 4.90
CA ARG A 77 -0.88 -6.46 3.44
C ARG A 77 -1.94 -5.43 3.15
N VAL A 78 -1.54 -4.40 2.42
CA VAL A 78 -2.45 -3.36 1.91
C VAL A 78 -2.44 -3.35 0.39
N HIS A 79 -3.45 -2.72 -0.20
CA HIS A 79 -3.52 -2.60 -1.65
C HIS A 79 -2.60 -1.49 -2.14
N TYR A 80 -2.54 -0.38 -1.42
CA TYR A 80 -1.72 0.77 -1.80
C TYR A 80 -0.94 1.34 -0.63
N TYR A 81 0.29 1.72 -0.91
CA TYR A 81 1.05 2.72 -0.16
C TYR A 81 1.07 4.01 -0.97
N VAL A 82 0.67 5.13 -0.37
CA VAL A 82 0.58 6.42 -1.06
C VAL A 82 1.37 7.47 -0.29
N ASP A 83 2.30 8.13 -0.99
CA ASP A 83 3.08 9.24 -0.44
C ASP A 83 2.81 10.56 -1.19
N ASN A 84 3.58 11.58 -0.88
CA ASN A 84 3.46 12.91 -1.48
C ASN A 84 3.84 12.96 -2.96
N THR A 85 4.39 11.89 -3.55
CA THR A 85 4.88 11.86 -4.93
C THR A 85 4.20 10.81 -5.80
N CYS A 86 3.84 9.66 -5.22
CA CYS A 86 3.33 8.54 -5.99
C CYS A 86 2.53 7.55 -5.10
N ALA A 87 1.95 6.57 -5.75
CA ALA A 87 1.37 5.40 -5.11
C ALA A 87 2.08 4.12 -5.59
N TRP A 88 2.15 3.11 -4.72
CA TRP A 88 2.58 1.76 -5.06
C TRP A 88 1.46 0.78 -4.76
N GLN A 89 1.00 0.08 -5.79
CA GLN A 89 -0.02 -0.96 -5.66
C GLN A 89 0.64 -2.31 -5.39
N ASN A 90 0.29 -2.95 -4.29
CA ASN A 90 0.89 -4.21 -3.86
C ASN A 90 -0.04 -5.43 -4.01
N LEU A 91 -1.34 -5.22 -4.09
CA LEU A 91 -2.33 -6.29 -4.26
C LEU A 91 -3.30 -5.98 -5.41
N PRO A 92 -3.78 -7.02 -6.12
CA PRO A 92 -4.93 -6.86 -7.00
C PRO A 92 -6.16 -6.41 -6.19
N LEU A 93 -6.99 -5.54 -6.76
CA LEU A 93 -8.21 -5.06 -6.09
C LEU A 93 -9.28 -6.16 -5.90
N THR A 94 -9.08 -7.29 -6.53
CA THR A 94 -9.95 -8.47 -6.43
C THR A 94 -9.56 -9.41 -5.29
N LEU A 95 -8.46 -9.15 -4.57
CA LEU A 95 -8.00 -9.97 -3.44
C LEU A 95 -8.05 -9.18 -2.14
N SER A 96 -8.35 -9.88 -1.05
CA SER A 96 -8.35 -9.29 0.30
C SER A 96 -6.94 -8.91 0.76
N GLY A 97 -6.86 -7.83 1.56
CA GLY A 97 -5.68 -7.49 2.32
C GLY A 97 -5.66 -8.14 3.71
N TRP A 98 -4.69 -7.74 4.53
CA TRP A 98 -4.60 -8.07 5.95
C TRP A 98 -4.12 -6.82 6.69
N HIS A 99 -5.05 -5.99 7.16
CA HIS A 99 -4.73 -4.63 7.59
C HIS A 99 -5.62 -4.07 8.70
N ALA A 100 -6.78 -4.71 8.97
CA ALA A 100 -7.80 -4.15 9.85
C ALA A 100 -7.88 -4.85 11.22
N ALA A 101 -7.02 -5.84 11.47
CA ALA A 101 -6.99 -6.63 12.71
C ALA A 101 -8.34 -7.29 13.07
N ASP A 102 -9.22 -7.49 12.09
CA ASP A 102 -10.57 -8.05 12.26
C ASP A 102 -10.70 -9.51 11.75
N GLY A 103 -9.57 -10.15 11.46
CA GLY A 103 -9.55 -11.52 10.94
C GLY A 103 -10.28 -11.64 9.61
N SER A 104 -11.35 -12.42 9.57
CA SER A 104 -12.21 -12.58 8.39
C SER A 104 -13.32 -11.52 8.31
N GLY A 105 -13.19 -10.42 9.04
CA GLY A 105 -14.15 -9.33 9.07
C GLY A 105 -14.19 -8.50 7.79
N ASN A 106 -15.11 -7.56 7.75
CA ASN A 106 -15.34 -6.72 6.57
C ASN A 106 -14.12 -5.83 6.23
N GLY A 107 -13.37 -5.38 7.22
CA GLY A 107 -12.16 -4.57 7.02
C GLY A 107 -11.20 -5.31 6.10
N ASN A 108 -10.74 -6.49 6.51
CA ASN A 108 -9.80 -7.29 5.74
C ASN A 108 -10.39 -7.84 4.44
N HIS A 109 -11.65 -8.34 4.45
CA HIS A 109 -12.20 -9.14 3.36
C HIS A 109 -13.08 -8.37 2.39
N ARG A 110 -13.38 -7.09 2.64
CA ARG A 110 -14.33 -6.33 1.81
C ARG A 110 -13.96 -4.87 1.59
N THR A 111 -12.77 -4.42 2.04
CA THR A 111 -12.33 -3.06 1.77
C THR A 111 -10.99 -3.02 1.02
N ILE A 112 -10.83 -2.01 0.17
CA ILE A 112 -9.55 -1.65 -0.40
C ILE A 112 -8.75 -0.89 0.66
N ALA A 113 -7.58 -1.38 1.01
CA ALA A 113 -6.72 -0.77 2.01
C ALA A 113 -5.72 0.19 1.39
N ILE A 114 -5.66 1.40 1.91
CA ILE A 114 -4.68 2.43 1.55
C ILE A 114 -3.93 2.85 2.80
N GLU A 115 -2.62 2.75 2.77
CA GLU A 115 -1.73 3.37 3.74
C GLU A 115 -1.29 4.74 3.23
N CYS A 116 -1.85 5.80 3.82
CA CYS A 116 -1.41 7.16 3.60
C CYS A 116 -0.14 7.42 4.39
N ILE A 117 0.97 7.64 3.71
CA ILE A 117 2.26 7.80 4.36
C ILE A 117 2.42 9.22 4.86
N MET A 118 2.42 9.36 6.17
CA MET A 118 2.42 10.62 6.88
C MET A 118 3.32 10.56 8.11
N SER A 119 3.86 11.71 8.50
CA SER A 119 4.53 11.87 9.78
C SER A 119 3.53 12.15 10.91
N SER A 120 3.98 12.04 12.16
CA SER A 120 3.17 12.42 13.32
C SER A 120 2.98 13.94 13.46
N ALA A 121 3.80 14.74 12.75
CA ALA A 121 3.84 16.19 12.88
C ALA A 121 2.84 16.95 12.00
N TYR A 122 2.24 16.28 11.02
CA TYR A 122 1.34 16.83 10.00
C TYR A 122 1.85 18.14 9.37
N ASN A 123 2.65 18.01 8.34
CA ASN A 123 3.24 19.12 7.59
C ASN A 123 2.74 19.19 6.14
N SER A 124 3.32 20.06 5.31
CA SER A 124 2.92 20.21 3.90
C SER A 124 3.15 18.95 3.06
N THR A 125 4.14 18.12 3.39
CA THR A 125 4.39 16.83 2.75
C THR A 125 3.27 15.86 3.08
N ASP A 126 2.85 15.80 4.35
CA ASP A 126 1.74 14.95 4.80
C ASP A 126 0.43 15.33 4.12
N LYS A 127 0.14 16.65 4.06
CA LYS A 127 -1.02 17.14 3.33
C LYS A 127 -1.00 16.72 1.87
N LYS A 128 0.15 16.72 1.22
CA LYS A 128 0.27 16.27 -0.17
C LYS A 128 0.03 14.76 -0.30
N SER A 129 0.44 13.96 0.68
CA SER A 129 0.12 12.53 0.73
C SER A 129 -1.38 12.30 0.84
N GLU A 130 -2.08 13.04 1.70
CA GLU A 130 -3.55 13.00 1.82
C GLU A 130 -4.23 13.40 0.50
N ASP A 131 -3.79 14.50 -0.12
CA ASP A 131 -4.32 14.96 -1.42
C ASP A 131 -4.16 13.88 -2.50
N ASN A 132 -3.05 13.14 -2.49
CA ASN A 132 -2.82 12.04 -3.41
C ASN A 132 -3.68 10.82 -3.09
N CYS A 133 -3.90 10.51 -1.82
CA CYS A 133 -4.82 9.44 -1.40
C CYS A 133 -6.28 9.71 -1.82
N ALA A 134 -6.68 10.98 -1.83
CA ALA A 134 -8.05 11.38 -2.17
C ALA A 134 -8.36 11.38 -3.68
N ARG A 135 -7.35 11.19 -4.52
CA ARG A 135 -7.46 11.22 -5.99
C ARG A 135 -7.70 9.86 -6.59
#